data_3d8502ad20fe58ca2444eb79a43e7c65
#
_entry.id   3d8502ad20fe58ca2444eb79a43e7c65
#
_cell.length_a   1.000
_cell.length_b   1.000
_cell.length_c   1.000
_cell.angle_alpha   90.00
_cell.angle_beta   90.00
_cell.angle_gamma   90.00
#
_symmetry.space_group_name_H-M   'P 1'
#
loop_
_entity.id
_entity.type
_entity.pdbx_description
1 polymer ?
#
loop_
_entity_poly.entity_id
_entity_poly.type
_entity_poly.pdbx_seq_one_letter_code
_entity_poly.pdbx_strand_id
1 'polypeptide(L)'
;MLVLGIESSCDETGVALYDTERGLRAHCLHTQMAMHAEYGGVVPELASRDHIRRLVPLTEGCLAQAGASYGDIDAVAFTQGPGLGGALLAGSSYANALAFALDKPVIPVHHLEGHLLSPLLAEEKPDFPFVALLVSGGHTQIMAVRGIGDYALLGESVDDAAGEAFDKTAKLLGLPYPGGAKLSELAESGRPEAFVFPRPMIHSDDLQMSFSGLKTAVLTAVEKVRAENGADDIPEQTRNDICRAFQDAVVDVLAAKVKKALLQTGFRTVVVAGGVGANRKLRETFGNMTVQIPTPKGKPKHPSEKVSVFFPPTAYCTDNGAMIAFAGAMHLKTGREAGAFNVRPRWPLSEIVR
;
A
#
# COMPACT_ATOMS: atom_id res chain seq x y z
N MET A 1 -5.58 -13.06 23.41
CA MET A 1 -6.18 -13.85 22.30
C MET A 1 -5.18 -13.89 21.16
N LEU A 2 -4.93 -15.08 20.60
CA LEU A 2 -3.99 -15.29 19.52
C LEU A 2 -4.74 -15.42 18.18
N VAL A 3 -4.51 -14.48 17.27
CA VAL A 3 -5.17 -14.43 15.95
C VAL A 3 -4.17 -14.83 14.87
N LEU A 4 -4.50 -15.84 14.08
CA LEU A 4 -3.77 -16.21 12.87
C LEU A 4 -4.30 -15.34 11.71
N GLY A 5 -3.42 -14.59 11.03
CA GLY A 5 -3.74 -13.79 9.85
C GLY A 5 -3.17 -14.40 8.59
N ILE A 6 -3.99 -14.44 7.53
CA ILE A 6 -3.65 -15.02 6.22
C ILE A 6 -3.87 -13.96 5.15
N GLU A 7 -2.81 -13.59 4.45
CA GLU A 7 -2.81 -12.74 3.27
C GLU A 7 -2.50 -13.55 2.01
N SER A 8 -3.35 -13.40 0.98
CA SER A 8 -3.17 -14.06 -0.31
C SER A 8 -3.86 -13.31 -1.46
N SER A 9 -3.95 -11.98 -1.39
CA SER A 9 -4.75 -11.22 -2.35
C SER A 9 -4.13 -11.08 -3.73
N CYS A 10 -2.80 -11.19 -3.84
CA CYS A 10 -2.06 -10.99 -5.10
C CYS A 10 -0.93 -12.03 -5.28
N ASP A 11 0.31 -11.64 -5.11
CA ASP A 11 1.50 -12.47 -5.35
C ASP A 11 2.37 -12.69 -4.10
N GLU A 12 1.94 -12.20 -2.95
CA GLU A 12 2.50 -12.53 -1.64
C GLU A 12 1.61 -13.51 -0.88
N THR A 13 2.22 -14.56 -0.32
CA THR A 13 1.57 -15.41 0.68
C THR A 13 2.11 -15.04 2.05
N GLY A 14 1.28 -14.39 2.86
CA GLY A 14 1.64 -13.94 4.20
C GLY A 14 0.87 -14.68 5.29
N VAL A 15 1.57 -15.14 6.32
CA VAL A 15 0.97 -15.71 7.54
C VAL A 15 1.58 -15.02 8.75
N ALA A 16 0.75 -14.66 9.73
CA ALA A 16 1.24 -14.07 10.98
C ALA A 16 0.38 -14.47 12.17
N LEU A 17 0.97 -14.40 13.35
CA LEU A 17 0.31 -14.58 14.64
C LEU A 17 0.37 -13.28 15.42
N TYR A 18 -0.78 -12.72 15.73
CA TYR A 18 -0.94 -11.51 16.55
C TYR A 18 -1.68 -11.82 17.85
N ASP A 19 -1.03 -11.51 18.97
CA ASP A 19 -1.63 -11.61 20.29
C ASP A 19 -2.18 -10.26 20.73
N THR A 20 -3.43 -10.20 21.18
CA THR A 20 -4.10 -8.94 21.56
C THR A 20 -3.48 -8.24 22.76
N GLU A 21 -2.65 -8.91 23.55
CA GLU A 21 -1.94 -8.35 24.72
C GLU A 21 -0.45 -8.17 24.45
N ARG A 22 0.17 -9.12 23.73
CA ARG A 22 1.62 -9.17 23.53
C ARG A 22 2.09 -8.63 22.18
N GLY A 23 1.13 -8.29 21.29
CA GLY A 23 1.44 -7.79 19.96
C GLY A 23 1.80 -8.90 18.95
N LEU A 24 2.54 -8.55 17.91
CA LEU A 24 2.96 -9.48 16.86
C LEU A 24 3.93 -10.53 17.42
N ARG A 25 3.59 -11.81 17.26
CA ARG A 25 4.34 -12.95 17.79
C ARG A 25 5.23 -13.62 16.73
N ALA A 26 4.75 -13.69 15.51
CA ALA A 26 5.47 -14.25 14.38
C ALA A 26 4.92 -13.71 13.06
N HIS A 27 5.76 -13.68 12.04
CA HIS A 27 5.39 -13.28 10.69
C HIS A 27 6.24 -14.04 9.67
N CYS A 28 5.59 -14.77 8.77
CA CYS A 28 6.19 -15.50 7.67
C CYS A 28 5.63 -15.00 6.36
N LEU A 29 6.51 -14.75 5.39
CA LEU A 29 6.16 -14.21 4.08
C LEU A 29 6.87 -15.00 2.98
N HIS A 30 6.15 -15.33 1.93
CA HIS A 30 6.69 -15.82 0.67
C HIS A 30 6.23 -14.92 -0.46
N THR A 31 7.19 -14.41 -1.25
CA THR A 31 6.88 -13.60 -2.44
C THR A 31 7.08 -14.43 -3.71
N GLN A 32 6.20 -14.26 -4.66
CA GLN A 32 6.22 -14.88 -5.98
C GLN A 32 6.86 -13.97 -7.03
N MET A 33 7.45 -12.85 -6.61
CA MET A 33 8.00 -11.79 -7.49
C MET A 33 8.95 -12.36 -8.56
N ALA A 34 9.88 -13.26 -8.18
CA ALA A 34 10.83 -13.85 -9.11
C ALA A 34 10.13 -14.67 -10.23
N MET A 35 9.07 -15.41 -9.87
CA MET A 35 8.28 -16.19 -10.84
C MET A 35 7.55 -15.26 -11.81
N HIS A 36 6.92 -14.20 -11.31
CA HIS A 36 6.15 -13.29 -12.14
C HIS A 36 7.01 -12.34 -12.98
N ALA A 37 8.25 -12.08 -12.57
CA ALA A 37 9.21 -11.28 -13.35
C ALA A 37 9.48 -11.89 -14.74
N GLU A 38 9.48 -13.22 -14.87
CA GLU A 38 9.65 -13.90 -16.15
C GLU A 38 8.53 -13.58 -17.16
N TYR A 39 7.34 -13.23 -16.67
CA TYR A 39 6.17 -12.87 -17.49
C TYR A 39 5.97 -11.37 -17.63
N GLY A 40 6.79 -10.55 -16.96
CA GLY A 40 6.70 -9.10 -16.97
C GLY A 40 5.47 -8.54 -16.23
N GLY A 41 4.90 -9.32 -15.30
CA GLY A 41 3.75 -8.97 -14.47
C GLY A 41 3.10 -10.18 -13.83
N VAL A 42 2.19 -9.94 -12.87
CA VAL A 42 1.51 -11.02 -12.15
C VAL A 42 0.61 -11.83 -13.08
N VAL A 43 0.77 -13.17 -13.04
CA VAL A 43 -0.08 -14.14 -13.72
C VAL A 43 -1.03 -14.76 -12.70
N PRO A 44 -2.33 -14.41 -12.70
CA PRO A 44 -3.26 -14.77 -11.62
C PRO A 44 -3.38 -16.27 -11.36
N GLU A 45 -3.33 -17.08 -12.42
CA GLU A 45 -3.43 -18.54 -12.30
C GLU A 45 -2.21 -19.15 -11.58
N LEU A 46 -1.01 -18.65 -11.89
CA LEU A 46 0.23 -19.08 -11.22
C LEU A 46 0.22 -18.64 -9.76
N ALA A 47 -0.20 -17.41 -9.48
CA ALA A 47 -0.32 -16.90 -8.13
C ALA A 47 -1.23 -17.80 -7.27
N SER A 48 -2.42 -18.11 -7.77
CA SER A 48 -3.39 -18.96 -7.07
C SER A 48 -2.82 -20.34 -6.72
N ARG A 49 -2.10 -20.98 -7.66
CA ARG A 49 -1.49 -22.28 -7.46
C ARG A 49 -0.36 -22.28 -6.45
N ASP A 50 0.44 -21.22 -6.45
CA ASP A 50 1.55 -21.13 -5.50
C ASP A 50 1.04 -20.87 -4.07
N HIS A 51 -0.01 -20.07 -3.87
CA HIS A 51 -0.64 -19.90 -2.56
C HIS A 51 -1.03 -21.23 -1.93
N ILE A 52 -1.65 -22.14 -2.70
CA ILE A 52 -2.03 -23.47 -2.22
C ILE A 52 -0.83 -24.26 -1.68
N ARG A 53 0.34 -24.12 -2.32
CA ARG A 53 1.58 -24.80 -1.90
C ARG A 53 2.22 -24.18 -0.67
N ARG A 54 2.01 -22.85 -0.43
CA ARG A 54 2.71 -22.09 0.59
C ARG A 54 1.96 -21.98 1.92
N LEU A 55 0.63 -22.00 1.91
CA LEU A 55 -0.16 -21.71 3.09
C LEU A 55 0.13 -22.63 4.26
N VAL A 56 0.16 -23.95 4.07
CA VAL A 56 0.43 -24.92 5.14
C VAL A 56 1.85 -24.76 5.69
N PRO A 57 2.94 -24.82 4.88
CA PRO A 57 4.31 -24.67 5.38
C PRO A 57 4.55 -23.33 6.08
N LEU A 58 3.98 -22.24 5.57
CA LEU A 58 4.11 -20.93 6.21
C LEU A 58 3.38 -20.86 7.55
N THR A 59 2.20 -21.49 7.67
CA THR A 59 1.46 -21.56 8.92
C THR A 59 2.24 -22.34 9.98
N GLU A 60 2.77 -23.51 9.61
CA GLU A 60 3.59 -24.34 10.51
C GLU A 60 4.88 -23.60 10.93
N GLY A 61 5.56 -22.95 9.98
CA GLY A 61 6.73 -22.13 10.26
C GLY A 61 6.43 -20.97 11.19
N CYS A 62 5.30 -20.29 11.00
CA CYS A 62 4.87 -19.17 11.83
C CYS A 62 4.51 -19.62 13.26
N LEU A 63 3.83 -20.75 13.42
CA LEU A 63 3.54 -21.35 14.72
C LEU A 63 4.83 -21.75 15.46
N ALA A 64 5.75 -22.43 14.76
CA ALA A 64 7.04 -22.80 15.32
C ALA A 64 7.86 -21.59 15.77
N GLN A 65 7.90 -20.52 14.97
CA GLN A 65 8.57 -19.26 15.33
C GLN A 65 7.97 -18.60 16.58
N ALA A 66 6.64 -18.67 16.74
CA ALA A 66 5.94 -18.14 17.90
C ALA A 66 6.06 -19.03 19.15
N GLY A 67 6.53 -20.27 19.02
CA GLY A 67 6.46 -21.30 20.07
C GLY A 67 5.01 -21.67 20.41
N ALA A 68 4.13 -21.70 19.43
CA ALA A 68 2.71 -21.97 19.56
C ALA A 68 2.30 -23.20 18.74
N SER A 69 1.14 -23.73 19.03
CA SER A 69 0.49 -24.83 18.33
C SER A 69 -0.84 -24.39 17.71
N TYR A 70 -1.44 -25.21 16.87
CA TYR A 70 -2.78 -24.96 16.33
C TYR A 70 -3.83 -24.80 17.43
N GLY A 71 -3.69 -25.51 18.56
CA GLY A 71 -4.61 -25.42 19.70
C GLY A 71 -4.60 -24.07 20.43
N ASP A 72 -3.54 -23.28 20.26
CA ASP A 72 -3.38 -21.96 20.88
C ASP A 72 -4.07 -20.85 20.08
N ILE A 73 -4.51 -21.13 18.84
CA ILE A 73 -5.19 -20.16 17.99
C ILE A 73 -6.61 -19.92 18.50
N ASP A 74 -6.96 -18.67 18.74
CA ASP A 74 -8.29 -18.25 19.17
C ASP A 74 -9.21 -17.83 18.01
N ALA A 75 -8.64 -17.35 16.89
CA ALA A 75 -9.37 -16.97 15.70
C ALA A 75 -8.48 -16.99 14.46
N VAL A 76 -9.09 -17.15 13.28
CA VAL A 76 -8.40 -17.11 11.97
C VAL A 76 -8.92 -15.92 11.17
N ALA A 77 -8.07 -14.96 10.87
CA ALA A 77 -8.36 -13.83 9.99
C ALA A 77 -7.81 -14.10 8.60
N PHE A 78 -8.52 -13.67 7.56
CA PHE A 78 -8.07 -13.84 6.17
C PHE A 78 -8.49 -12.67 5.31
N THR A 79 -7.74 -12.41 4.24
CA THR A 79 -8.10 -11.39 3.26
C THR A 79 -9.26 -11.87 2.40
N GLN A 80 -10.43 -11.24 2.59
CA GLN A 80 -11.63 -11.50 1.81
C GLN A 80 -11.60 -10.80 0.44
N GLY A 81 -10.88 -9.68 0.35
CA GLY A 81 -10.75 -8.83 -0.82
C GLY A 81 -10.39 -7.38 -0.46
N PRO A 82 -10.18 -6.51 -1.46
CA PRO A 82 -10.08 -6.83 -2.90
C PRO A 82 -8.81 -7.62 -3.24
N GLY A 83 -8.76 -8.16 -4.48
CA GLY A 83 -7.59 -8.90 -4.97
C GLY A 83 -7.91 -9.84 -6.13
N LEU A 84 -6.96 -10.68 -6.49
CA LEU A 84 -7.11 -11.69 -7.53
C LEU A 84 -8.04 -12.81 -7.05
N GLY A 85 -9.14 -13.06 -7.75
CA GLY A 85 -10.20 -13.97 -7.31
C GLY A 85 -9.69 -15.37 -6.94
N GLY A 86 -8.83 -15.98 -7.75
CA GLY A 86 -8.27 -17.31 -7.47
C GLY A 86 -7.30 -17.32 -6.28
N ALA A 87 -6.50 -16.27 -6.12
CA ALA A 87 -5.59 -16.09 -5.01
C ALA A 87 -6.35 -15.91 -3.68
N LEU A 88 -7.36 -15.04 -3.67
CA LEU A 88 -8.28 -14.88 -2.54
C LEU A 88 -8.98 -16.18 -2.15
N LEU A 89 -9.43 -16.97 -3.15
CA LEU A 89 -10.09 -18.26 -2.91
C LEU A 89 -9.15 -19.25 -2.23
N ALA A 90 -7.87 -19.29 -2.60
CA ALA A 90 -6.89 -20.17 -1.95
C ALA A 90 -6.76 -19.86 -0.46
N GLY A 91 -6.52 -18.59 -0.09
CA GLY A 91 -6.41 -18.16 1.31
C GLY A 91 -7.70 -18.30 2.08
N SER A 92 -8.83 -17.90 1.51
CA SER A 92 -10.15 -18.00 2.12
C SER A 92 -10.53 -19.46 2.41
N SER A 93 -10.34 -20.36 1.43
CA SER A 93 -10.66 -21.78 1.62
C SER A 93 -9.82 -22.42 2.72
N TYR A 94 -8.52 -22.13 2.74
CA TYR A 94 -7.62 -22.61 3.78
C TYR A 94 -8.01 -22.06 5.16
N ALA A 95 -8.26 -20.76 5.28
CA ALA A 95 -8.64 -20.11 6.53
C ALA A 95 -9.92 -20.68 7.11
N ASN A 96 -10.95 -20.84 6.27
CA ASN A 96 -12.24 -21.39 6.69
C ASN A 96 -12.15 -22.87 7.08
N ALA A 97 -11.41 -23.70 6.32
CA ALA A 97 -11.20 -25.09 6.65
C ALA A 97 -10.43 -25.25 7.97
N LEU A 98 -9.39 -24.44 8.18
CA LEU A 98 -8.62 -24.46 9.43
C LEU A 98 -9.47 -24.01 10.62
N ALA A 99 -10.20 -22.91 10.50
CA ALA A 99 -11.09 -22.41 11.56
C ALA A 99 -12.16 -23.44 11.92
N PHE A 100 -12.77 -24.08 10.93
CA PHE A 100 -13.73 -25.17 11.14
C PHE A 100 -13.10 -26.35 11.88
N ALA A 101 -11.91 -26.81 11.47
CA ALA A 101 -11.22 -27.93 12.12
C ALA A 101 -10.81 -27.64 13.57
N LEU A 102 -10.56 -26.37 13.89
CA LEU A 102 -10.17 -25.92 15.23
C LEU A 102 -11.37 -25.52 16.11
N ASP A 103 -12.59 -25.48 15.57
CA ASP A 103 -13.79 -24.93 16.21
C ASP A 103 -13.56 -23.46 16.67
N LYS A 104 -13.03 -22.63 15.78
CA LYS A 104 -12.68 -21.23 16.04
C LYS A 104 -13.37 -20.28 15.05
N PRO A 105 -13.64 -19.03 15.45
CA PRO A 105 -14.22 -18.04 14.57
C PRO A 105 -13.26 -17.70 13.41
N VAL A 106 -13.86 -17.47 12.23
CA VAL A 106 -13.16 -16.94 11.05
C VAL A 106 -13.54 -15.48 10.83
N ILE A 107 -12.55 -14.62 10.51
CA ILE A 107 -12.74 -13.18 10.42
C ILE A 107 -12.31 -12.71 9.03
N PRO A 108 -13.28 -12.29 8.19
CA PRO A 108 -12.96 -11.69 6.91
C PRO A 108 -12.40 -10.27 7.12
N VAL A 109 -11.29 -9.98 6.48
CA VAL A 109 -10.61 -8.68 6.54
C VAL A 109 -10.55 -8.06 5.14
N HIS A 110 -10.76 -6.77 5.07
CA HIS A 110 -10.53 -6.01 3.85
C HIS A 110 -9.03 -5.74 3.67
N HIS A 111 -8.45 -6.11 2.53
CA HIS A 111 -7.03 -5.97 2.25
C HIS A 111 -6.49 -4.55 2.50
N LEU A 112 -7.20 -3.54 1.97
CA LEU A 112 -6.79 -2.14 2.14
C LEU A 112 -6.94 -1.64 3.58
N GLU A 113 -7.87 -2.20 4.37
CA GLU A 113 -7.94 -1.92 5.81
C GLU A 113 -6.71 -2.48 6.54
N GLY A 114 -6.23 -3.66 6.15
CA GLY A 114 -4.97 -4.19 6.66
C GLY A 114 -3.82 -3.21 6.46
N HIS A 115 -3.65 -2.70 5.25
CA HIS A 115 -2.64 -1.67 4.96
C HIS A 115 -2.86 -0.38 5.77
N LEU A 116 -4.10 0.09 5.84
CA LEU A 116 -4.47 1.32 6.52
C LEU A 116 -4.12 1.27 8.02
N LEU A 117 -4.29 0.11 8.62
CA LEU A 117 -4.02 -0.12 10.04
C LEU A 117 -2.58 -0.58 10.33
N SER A 118 -1.79 -0.95 9.32
CA SER A 118 -0.42 -1.47 9.50
C SER A 118 0.53 -0.53 10.27
N PRO A 119 0.42 0.82 10.21
CA PRO A 119 1.24 1.71 11.04
C PRO A 119 0.98 1.59 12.55
N LEU A 120 -0.18 1.04 12.94
CA LEU A 120 -0.49 0.75 14.34
C LEU A 120 0.29 -0.46 14.89
N LEU A 121 1.02 -1.20 14.03
CA LEU A 121 1.95 -2.25 14.43
C LEU A 121 3.32 -1.71 14.87
N ALA A 122 3.62 -0.44 14.59
CA ALA A 122 4.87 0.21 15.01
C ALA A 122 4.88 0.49 16.52
N GLU A 123 6.08 0.76 17.09
CA GLU A 123 6.19 1.23 18.47
C GLU A 123 5.54 2.60 18.64
N GLU A 124 5.89 3.55 17.77
CA GLU A 124 5.22 4.85 17.70
C GLU A 124 3.99 4.72 16.81
N LYS A 125 2.81 4.83 17.42
CA LYS A 125 1.53 4.64 16.76
C LYS A 125 0.85 5.98 16.51
N PRO A 126 0.17 6.15 15.36
CA PRO A 126 -0.69 7.30 15.17
C PRO A 126 -1.93 7.20 16.04
N ASP A 127 -2.36 8.36 16.59
CA ASP A 127 -3.67 8.49 17.21
C ASP A 127 -4.73 8.86 16.15
N PHE A 128 -5.96 8.37 16.36
CA PHE A 128 -7.10 8.80 15.56
C PHE A 128 -7.58 10.20 15.97
N PRO A 129 -8.11 11.02 15.07
CA PRO A 129 -8.26 10.77 13.63
C PRO A 129 -7.01 11.15 12.83
N PHE A 130 -6.86 10.56 11.63
CA PHE A 130 -5.78 10.90 10.70
C PHE A 130 -6.22 10.87 9.23
N VAL A 131 -5.48 11.58 8.38
CA VAL A 131 -5.55 11.40 6.93
C VAL A 131 -4.64 10.25 6.56
N ALA A 132 -5.15 9.26 5.84
CA ALA A 132 -4.33 8.20 5.29
C ALA A 132 -4.11 8.41 3.78
N LEU A 133 -2.86 8.25 3.35
CA LEU A 133 -2.47 8.05 1.97
C LEU A 133 -2.15 6.57 1.77
N LEU A 134 -3.05 5.85 1.12
CA LEU A 134 -2.82 4.48 0.69
C LEU A 134 -2.24 4.52 -0.72
N VAL A 135 -0.99 4.07 -0.89
CA VAL A 135 -0.26 4.18 -2.16
C VAL A 135 0.52 2.89 -2.45
N SER A 136 -0.02 2.09 -3.37
CA SER A 136 0.50 0.76 -3.75
C SER A 136 0.58 0.59 -5.27
N GLY A 137 0.90 -0.61 -5.72
CA GLY A 137 0.86 -0.97 -7.14
C GLY A 137 -0.53 -0.86 -7.75
N GLY A 138 -1.58 -1.22 -7.01
CA GLY A 138 -2.96 -1.24 -7.51
C GLY A 138 -3.85 -0.09 -7.02
N HIS A 139 -3.45 0.65 -5.98
CA HIS A 139 -4.32 1.65 -5.37
C HIS A 139 -3.57 2.95 -5.05
N THR A 140 -4.23 4.07 -5.24
CA THR A 140 -3.79 5.38 -4.77
C THR A 140 -5.01 6.14 -4.26
N GLN A 141 -5.19 6.16 -2.93
CA GLN A 141 -6.37 6.71 -2.28
C GLN A 141 -5.99 7.59 -1.09
N ILE A 142 -6.74 8.66 -0.89
CA ILE A 142 -6.66 9.51 0.29
C ILE A 142 -7.94 9.33 1.10
N MET A 143 -7.80 9.03 2.39
CA MET A 143 -8.92 8.69 3.26
C MET A 143 -8.89 9.50 4.55
N ALA A 144 -10.06 9.83 5.07
CA ALA A 144 -10.23 10.25 6.45
C ALA A 144 -10.50 9.01 7.31
N VAL A 145 -9.67 8.79 8.31
CA VAL A 145 -9.75 7.67 9.25
C VAL A 145 -10.06 8.22 10.62
N ARG A 146 -11.27 7.97 11.12
CA ARG A 146 -11.71 8.46 12.44
C ARG A 146 -11.59 7.41 13.53
N GLY A 147 -11.53 6.16 13.13
CA GLY A 147 -11.39 5.01 14.00
C GLY A 147 -11.38 3.73 13.18
N ILE A 148 -11.23 2.58 13.85
CA ILE A 148 -11.30 1.28 13.20
C ILE A 148 -12.72 1.07 12.66
N GLY A 149 -12.85 0.79 11.36
CA GLY A 149 -14.14 0.67 10.66
C GLY A 149 -14.80 2.01 10.31
N ASP A 150 -14.22 3.17 10.63
CA ASP A 150 -14.77 4.49 10.28
C ASP A 150 -13.85 5.19 9.26
N TYR A 151 -14.06 4.87 8.00
CA TYR A 151 -13.27 5.32 6.86
C TYR A 151 -14.12 6.10 5.87
N ALA A 152 -13.61 7.25 5.41
CA ALA A 152 -14.24 8.01 4.34
C ALA A 152 -13.21 8.25 3.21
N LEU A 153 -13.54 7.81 2.00
CA LEU A 153 -12.75 8.14 0.80
C LEU A 153 -12.88 9.62 0.52
N LEU A 154 -11.75 10.32 0.47
CA LEU A 154 -11.66 11.74 0.15
C LEU A 154 -11.28 11.99 -1.31
N GLY A 155 -10.44 11.14 -1.88
CA GLY A 155 -10.01 11.21 -3.26
C GLY A 155 -9.16 9.99 -3.64
N GLU A 156 -9.06 9.75 -4.94
CA GLU A 156 -8.30 8.61 -5.47
C GLU A 156 -7.72 8.93 -6.85
N SER A 157 -6.88 8.05 -7.38
CA SER A 157 -6.47 8.15 -8.78
C SER A 157 -7.62 7.75 -9.69
N VAL A 158 -7.89 8.57 -10.70
CA VAL A 158 -8.95 8.32 -11.70
C VAL A 158 -8.48 7.43 -12.85
N ASP A 159 -7.19 7.12 -12.89
CA ASP A 159 -6.57 6.26 -13.91
C ASP A 159 -5.54 5.33 -13.27
N ASP A 160 -4.27 5.35 -13.69
CA ASP A 160 -3.22 4.50 -13.12
C ASP A 160 -3.00 4.79 -11.63
N ALA A 161 -2.80 3.76 -10.82
CA ALA A 161 -2.25 3.95 -9.48
C ALA A 161 -0.80 4.45 -9.56
N ALA A 162 -0.33 5.15 -8.52
CA ALA A 162 1.03 5.69 -8.51
C ALA A 162 2.09 4.60 -8.67
N GLY A 163 1.96 3.47 -7.97
CA GLY A 163 2.90 2.35 -8.10
C GLY A 163 2.88 1.74 -9.50
N GLU A 164 1.70 1.58 -10.09
CA GLU A 164 1.55 1.14 -11.49
C GLU A 164 2.22 2.11 -12.47
N ALA A 165 2.11 3.43 -12.22
CA ALA A 165 2.78 4.44 -13.03
C ALA A 165 4.32 4.34 -12.90
N PHE A 166 4.86 4.04 -11.70
CA PHE A 166 6.28 3.75 -11.49
C PHE A 166 6.72 2.53 -12.32
N ASP A 167 6.00 1.42 -12.25
CA ASP A 167 6.37 0.18 -12.96
C ASP A 167 6.26 0.33 -14.47
N LYS A 168 5.20 0.99 -14.98
CA LYS A 168 5.03 1.28 -16.40
C LYS A 168 6.15 2.20 -16.92
N THR A 169 6.54 3.20 -16.14
CA THR A 169 7.64 4.11 -16.49
C THR A 169 8.99 3.40 -16.45
N ALA A 170 9.24 2.57 -15.45
CA ALA A 170 10.43 1.74 -15.37
C ALA A 170 10.58 0.84 -16.61
N LYS A 171 9.49 0.21 -17.05
CA LYS A 171 9.47 -0.60 -18.28
C LYS A 171 9.83 0.23 -19.53
N LEU A 172 9.33 1.46 -19.66
CA LEU A 172 9.70 2.37 -20.76
C LEU A 172 11.20 2.71 -20.79
N LEU A 173 11.82 2.75 -19.61
CA LEU A 173 13.26 3.01 -19.42
C LEU A 173 14.13 1.74 -19.52
N GLY A 174 13.55 0.58 -19.84
CA GLY A 174 14.28 -0.69 -19.95
C GLY A 174 14.69 -1.28 -18.59
N LEU A 175 14.03 -0.89 -17.50
CA LEU A 175 14.30 -1.43 -16.16
C LEU A 175 13.55 -2.75 -15.93
N PRO A 176 14.04 -3.62 -15.02
CA PRO A 176 13.39 -4.90 -14.73
C PRO A 176 12.03 -4.72 -14.05
N TYR A 177 11.22 -5.78 -14.03
CA TYR A 177 9.95 -5.82 -13.30
C TYR A 177 10.12 -6.59 -11.96
N PRO A 178 9.52 -6.12 -10.84
CA PRO A 178 8.91 -4.80 -10.67
C PRO A 178 9.97 -3.68 -10.69
N GLY A 179 9.66 -2.57 -11.36
CA GLY A 179 10.64 -1.56 -11.68
C GLY A 179 10.65 -0.34 -10.76
N GLY A 180 9.60 -0.14 -9.96
CA GLY A 180 9.41 1.08 -9.17
C GLY A 180 10.55 1.34 -8.17
N ALA A 181 11.04 0.31 -7.48
CA ALA A 181 12.17 0.43 -6.55
C ALA A 181 13.47 0.81 -7.28
N LYS A 182 13.75 0.17 -8.44
CA LYS A 182 14.94 0.47 -9.24
C LYS A 182 14.88 1.86 -9.85
N LEU A 183 13.72 2.29 -10.32
CA LEU A 183 13.51 3.67 -10.79
C LEU A 183 13.80 4.67 -9.67
N SER A 184 13.31 4.42 -8.46
CA SER A 184 13.55 5.29 -7.29
C SER A 184 15.03 5.36 -6.89
N GLU A 185 15.76 4.24 -6.98
CA GLU A 185 17.20 4.19 -6.76
C GLU A 185 17.96 5.06 -7.79
N LEU A 186 17.66 4.89 -9.08
CA LEU A 186 18.27 5.68 -10.15
C LEU A 186 17.95 7.17 -10.04
N ALA A 187 16.76 7.52 -9.57
CA ALA A 187 16.35 8.90 -9.34
C ALA A 187 17.24 9.64 -8.34
N GLU A 188 17.90 8.93 -7.40
CA GLU A 188 18.84 9.55 -6.45
C GLU A 188 20.08 10.16 -7.14
N SER A 189 20.51 9.56 -8.26
CA SER A 189 21.64 10.03 -9.08
C SER A 189 21.22 11.01 -10.20
N GLY A 190 19.92 11.25 -10.35
CA GLY A 190 19.38 12.19 -11.34
C GLY A 190 19.61 13.65 -10.93
N ARG A 191 19.87 14.50 -11.92
CA ARG A 191 20.03 15.95 -11.72
C ARG A 191 18.65 16.60 -11.55
N PRO A 192 18.47 17.47 -10.54
CA PRO A 192 17.26 18.25 -10.41
C PRO A 192 17.00 19.10 -11.67
N GLU A 193 15.74 19.21 -12.05
CA GLU A 193 15.28 20.11 -13.14
C GLU A 193 15.84 19.81 -14.56
N ALA A 194 16.59 18.70 -14.74
CA ALA A 194 17.08 18.30 -16.06
C ALA A 194 15.92 17.96 -17.02
N PHE A 195 14.81 17.44 -16.47
CA PHE A 195 13.53 17.28 -17.15
C PHE A 195 12.42 17.88 -16.29
N VAL A 196 11.38 18.38 -16.94
CA VAL A 196 10.17 18.89 -16.26
C VAL A 196 8.97 18.16 -16.82
N PHE A 197 8.36 17.30 -15.98
CA PHE A 197 7.13 16.59 -16.33
C PHE A 197 5.90 17.29 -15.76
N PRO A 198 4.73 17.11 -16.36
CA PRO A 198 3.49 17.68 -15.82
C PRO A 198 3.17 17.10 -14.44
N ARG A 199 2.38 17.85 -13.66
CA ARG A 199 1.77 17.41 -12.40
C ARG A 199 0.26 17.38 -12.60
N PRO A 200 -0.29 16.28 -13.18
CA PRO A 200 -1.70 16.26 -13.53
C PRO A 200 -2.57 16.51 -12.30
N MET A 201 -3.63 17.27 -12.47
CA MET A 201 -4.64 17.59 -11.45
C MET A 201 -4.10 18.23 -10.14
N ILE A 202 -2.82 18.62 -10.05
CA ILE A 202 -2.25 19.18 -8.80
C ILE A 202 -3.03 20.42 -8.31
N HIS A 203 -3.61 21.20 -9.22
CA HIS A 203 -4.38 22.41 -8.92
C HIS A 203 -5.90 22.22 -8.99
N SER A 204 -6.41 21.00 -9.26
CA SER A 204 -7.86 20.77 -9.26
C SER A 204 -8.46 20.98 -7.87
N ASP A 205 -9.73 21.42 -7.83
CA ASP A 205 -10.39 21.73 -6.56
C ASP A 205 -10.78 20.51 -5.73
N ASP A 206 -10.81 19.35 -6.34
CA ASP A 206 -11.03 18.06 -5.69
C ASP A 206 -9.74 17.43 -5.16
N LEU A 207 -9.84 16.22 -4.64
CA LEU A 207 -8.72 15.39 -4.17
C LEU A 207 -8.39 14.24 -5.13
N GLN A 208 -8.96 14.26 -6.34
CA GLN A 208 -8.65 13.28 -7.37
C GLN A 208 -7.23 13.48 -7.91
N MET A 209 -6.62 12.39 -8.34
CA MET A 209 -5.27 12.34 -8.88
C MET A 209 -5.26 11.65 -10.23
N SER A 210 -4.23 11.88 -11.05
CA SER A 210 -4.03 11.19 -12.33
C SER A 210 -2.54 11.02 -12.57
N PHE A 211 -2.14 9.86 -13.09
CA PHE A 211 -0.75 9.52 -13.40
C PHE A 211 -0.54 8.99 -14.82
N SER A 212 -1.60 8.62 -15.55
CA SER A 212 -1.50 8.09 -16.92
C SER A 212 -0.88 9.09 -17.89
N GLY A 213 -1.22 10.38 -17.78
CA GLY A 213 -0.65 11.44 -18.60
C GLY A 213 0.86 11.67 -18.36
N LEU A 214 1.33 11.37 -17.16
CA LEU A 214 2.75 11.46 -16.82
C LEU A 214 3.56 10.39 -17.56
N LYS A 215 3.04 9.16 -17.67
CA LYS A 215 3.64 8.10 -18.49
C LYS A 215 3.82 8.53 -19.95
N THR A 216 2.81 9.17 -20.54
CA THR A 216 2.88 9.67 -21.92
C THR A 216 3.95 10.73 -22.08
N ALA A 217 4.09 11.65 -21.11
CA ALA A 217 5.12 12.66 -21.11
C ALA A 217 6.54 12.05 -21.05
N VAL A 218 6.72 11.00 -20.24
CA VAL A 218 8.00 10.25 -20.19
C VAL A 218 8.27 9.55 -21.52
N LEU A 219 7.28 8.90 -22.13
CA LEU A 219 7.44 8.25 -23.43
C LEU A 219 7.94 9.26 -24.48
N THR A 220 7.30 10.42 -24.57
CA THR A 220 7.70 11.49 -25.50
C THR A 220 9.14 11.97 -25.24
N ALA A 221 9.54 12.11 -23.97
CA ALA A 221 10.90 12.49 -23.62
C ALA A 221 11.92 11.41 -24.04
N VAL A 222 11.60 10.13 -23.82
CA VAL A 222 12.43 8.98 -24.21
C VAL A 222 12.60 8.92 -25.73
N GLU A 223 11.51 9.07 -26.49
CA GLU A 223 11.56 9.07 -27.96
C GLU A 223 12.41 10.22 -28.50
N LYS A 224 12.28 11.41 -27.92
CA LYS A 224 13.11 12.55 -28.27
C LYS A 224 14.59 12.29 -28.02
N VAL A 225 14.96 11.76 -26.85
CA VAL A 225 16.35 11.43 -26.49
C VAL A 225 16.92 10.39 -27.47
N ARG A 226 16.16 9.36 -27.82
CA ARG A 226 16.57 8.34 -28.79
C ARG A 226 16.80 8.93 -30.17
N ALA A 227 15.92 9.79 -30.63
CA ALA A 227 16.04 10.46 -31.91
C ALA A 227 17.30 11.39 -31.97
N GLU A 228 17.58 12.09 -30.89
CA GLU A 228 18.75 12.98 -30.80
C GLU A 228 20.10 12.24 -30.73
N ASN A 229 20.12 11.08 -30.07
CA ASN A 229 21.34 10.28 -29.91
C ASN A 229 21.59 9.29 -31.07
N GLY A 230 20.63 9.10 -31.96
CA GLY A 230 20.72 8.14 -33.08
C GLY A 230 20.89 6.68 -32.62
N ALA A 231 20.49 6.36 -31.42
CA ALA A 231 20.62 5.05 -30.79
C ALA A 231 19.32 4.65 -30.07
N ASP A 232 19.04 3.35 -30.05
CA ASP A 232 17.89 2.82 -29.30
C ASP A 232 18.07 2.88 -27.78
N ASP A 233 19.30 3.11 -27.30
CA ASP A 233 19.60 3.18 -25.87
C ASP A 233 19.60 4.60 -25.32
N ILE A 234 19.22 4.73 -24.06
CA ILE A 234 19.20 5.98 -23.31
C ILE A 234 20.48 6.07 -22.50
N PRO A 235 21.29 7.17 -22.62
CA PRO A 235 22.45 7.37 -21.76
C PRO A 235 22.10 7.27 -20.28
N GLU A 236 22.95 6.63 -19.49
CA GLU A 236 22.70 6.34 -18.08
C GLU A 236 22.31 7.59 -17.29
N GLN A 237 23.06 8.70 -17.42
CA GLN A 237 22.73 9.95 -16.73
C GLN A 237 21.36 10.50 -17.15
N THR A 238 21.03 10.43 -18.44
CA THR A 238 19.72 10.87 -18.95
C THR A 238 18.60 10.00 -18.40
N ARG A 239 18.81 8.69 -18.28
CA ARG A 239 17.87 7.75 -17.63
C ARG A 239 17.64 8.14 -16.18
N ASN A 240 18.71 8.43 -15.43
CA ASN A 240 18.64 8.86 -14.03
C ASN A 240 17.89 10.19 -13.89
N ASP A 241 18.13 11.15 -14.79
CA ASP A 241 17.47 12.45 -14.81
C ASP A 241 15.95 12.31 -15.07
N ILE A 242 15.56 11.43 -16.00
CA ILE A 242 14.15 11.11 -16.27
C ILE A 242 13.50 10.44 -15.04
N CYS A 243 14.18 9.46 -14.41
CA CYS A 243 13.72 8.82 -13.19
C CYS A 243 13.46 9.84 -12.08
N ARG A 244 14.38 10.80 -11.89
CA ARG A 244 14.27 11.86 -10.89
C ARG A 244 13.07 12.76 -11.16
N ALA A 245 12.94 13.27 -12.37
CA ALA A 245 11.86 14.18 -12.74
C ALA A 245 10.48 13.51 -12.64
N PHE A 246 10.37 12.22 -13.00
CA PHE A 246 9.16 11.43 -12.85
C PHE A 246 8.80 11.27 -11.38
N GLN A 247 9.73 10.80 -10.55
CA GLN A 247 9.53 10.62 -9.12
C GLN A 247 9.10 11.91 -8.43
N ASP A 248 9.78 13.02 -8.72
CA ASP A 248 9.46 14.33 -8.17
C ASP A 248 8.03 14.76 -8.56
N ALA A 249 7.61 14.53 -9.81
CA ALA A 249 6.25 14.86 -10.25
C ALA A 249 5.16 14.04 -9.52
N VAL A 250 5.37 12.74 -9.32
CA VAL A 250 4.42 11.89 -8.57
C VAL A 250 4.34 12.35 -7.12
N VAL A 251 5.49 12.55 -6.46
CA VAL A 251 5.55 12.95 -5.05
C VAL A 251 4.92 14.33 -4.82
N ASP A 252 5.13 15.27 -5.75
CA ASP A 252 4.52 16.61 -5.68
C ASP A 252 2.99 16.54 -5.70
N VAL A 253 2.41 15.72 -6.60
CA VAL A 253 0.95 15.53 -6.70
C VAL A 253 0.41 14.94 -5.40
N LEU A 254 1.02 13.84 -4.92
CA LEU A 254 0.61 13.18 -3.68
C LEU A 254 0.67 14.15 -2.48
N ALA A 255 1.77 14.88 -2.32
CA ALA A 255 1.96 15.81 -1.21
C ALA A 255 0.96 16.99 -1.27
N ALA A 256 0.69 17.54 -2.45
CA ALA A 256 -0.26 18.63 -2.62
C ALA A 256 -1.69 18.19 -2.24
N LYS A 257 -2.11 17.00 -2.70
CA LYS A 257 -3.45 16.45 -2.41
C LYS A 257 -3.62 16.08 -0.94
N VAL A 258 -2.61 15.51 -0.30
CA VAL A 258 -2.64 15.22 1.14
C VAL A 258 -2.70 16.52 1.97
N LYS A 259 -1.92 17.54 1.62
CA LYS A 259 -2.04 18.87 2.26
C LYS A 259 -3.45 19.44 2.14
N LYS A 260 -4.07 19.33 0.97
CA LYS A 260 -5.45 19.76 0.75
C LYS A 260 -6.44 18.96 1.60
N ALA A 261 -6.26 17.64 1.72
CA ALA A 261 -7.07 16.77 2.57
C ALA A 261 -6.97 17.17 4.06
N LEU A 262 -5.75 17.48 4.55
CA LEU A 262 -5.54 17.97 5.91
C LEU A 262 -6.27 19.29 6.17
N LEU A 263 -6.29 20.19 5.18
CA LEU A 263 -7.02 21.46 5.29
C LEU A 263 -8.53 21.25 5.31
N GLN A 264 -9.05 20.31 4.52
CA GLN A 264 -10.48 20.00 4.47
C GLN A 264 -10.99 19.30 5.73
N THR A 265 -10.20 18.36 6.27
CA THR A 265 -10.57 17.56 7.44
C THR A 265 -10.28 18.26 8.78
N GLY A 266 -9.33 19.18 8.79
CA GLY A 266 -8.78 19.76 10.01
C GLY A 266 -7.83 18.83 10.78
N PHE A 267 -7.54 17.62 10.27
CA PHE A 267 -6.63 16.68 10.92
C PHE A 267 -5.16 17.16 10.84
N ARG A 268 -4.31 16.66 11.74
CA ARG A 268 -2.89 17.03 11.83
C ARG A 268 -1.95 15.83 11.75
N THR A 269 -2.52 14.65 11.62
CA THR A 269 -1.79 13.38 11.50
C THR A 269 -2.00 12.81 10.11
N VAL A 270 -0.92 12.33 9.50
CA VAL A 270 -0.91 11.62 8.23
C VAL A 270 -0.34 10.22 8.44
N VAL A 271 -0.99 9.25 7.89
CA VAL A 271 -0.50 7.88 7.76
C VAL A 271 -0.24 7.60 6.29
N VAL A 272 0.95 7.12 5.93
CA VAL A 272 1.28 6.68 4.57
C VAL A 272 1.45 5.18 4.58
N ALA A 273 0.62 4.45 3.84
CA ALA A 273 0.61 2.99 3.77
C ALA A 273 0.68 2.48 2.33
N GLY A 274 1.10 1.23 2.16
CA GLY A 274 1.32 0.60 0.86
C GLY A 274 2.76 0.68 0.37
N GLY A 275 3.11 -0.15 -0.63
CA GLY A 275 4.49 -0.37 -1.08
C GLY A 275 5.24 0.88 -1.54
N VAL A 276 4.55 1.86 -2.18
CA VAL A 276 5.16 3.14 -2.58
C VAL A 276 5.51 3.99 -1.36
N GLY A 277 4.92 3.74 -0.18
CA GLY A 277 5.30 4.34 1.09
C GLY A 277 6.75 4.04 1.52
N ALA A 278 7.41 3.06 0.92
CA ALA A 278 8.85 2.80 1.11
C ALA A 278 9.75 3.76 0.32
N ASN A 279 9.21 4.52 -0.65
CA ASN A 279 9.96 5.46 -1.47
C ASN A 279 10.62 6.54 -0.60
N ARG A 280 11.96 6.70 -0.74
CA ARG A 280 12.75 7.60 0.09
C ARG A 280 12.37 9.06 -0.10
N LYS A 281 12.16 9.51 -1.34
CA LYS A 281 11.77 10.89 -1.66
C LYS A 281 10.40 11.24 -1.08
N LEU A 282 9.45 10.29 -1.14
CA LEU A 282 8.14 10.46 -0.53
C LEU A 282 8.26 10.60 0.99
N ARG A 283 9.02 9.73 1.65
CA ARG A 283 9.27 9.80 3.10
C ARG A 283 9.91 11.12 3.51
N GLU A 284 10.91 11.59 2.79
CA GLU A 284 11.56 12.89 3.03
C GLU A 284 10.56 14.05 2.88
N THR A 285 9.80 14.07 1.78
CA THR A 285 8.83 15.14 1.50
C THR A 285 7.73 15.20 2.55
N PHE A 286 7.20 14.04 2.96
CA PHE A 286 6.15 13.97 3.98
C PHE A 286 6.69 14.23 5.39
N GLY A 287 7.89 13.74 5.73
CA GLY A 287 8.52 14.00 7.03
C GLY A 287 8.78 15.49 7.32
N ASN A 288 8.91 16.29 6.24
CA ASN A 288 9.06 17.75 6.31
C ASN A 288 7.75 18.50 6.06
N MET A 289 6.60 17.81 6.04
CA MET A 289 5.32 18.40 5.69
C MET A 289 4.85 19.39 6.76
N THR A 290 4.43 20.57 6.28
CA THR A 290 3.74 21.58 7.10
C THR A 290 2.45 22.00 6.43
N VAL A 291 1.47 22.40 7.22
CA VAL A 291 0.18 22.90 6.74
C VAL A 291 -0.05 24.32 7.27
N GLN A 292 -0.38 25.22 6.39
CA GLN A 292 -0.75 26.59 6.75
C GLN A 292 -2.27 26.70 6.85
N ILE A 293 -2.77 26.97 8.05
CA ILE A 293 -4.20 27.15 8.27
C ILE A 293 -4.66 28.45 7.57
N PRO A 294 -5.73 28.41 6.77
CA PRO A 294 -6.28 29.61 6.15
C PRO A 294 -6.65 30.63 7.22
N THR A 295 -6.16 31.85 7.04
CA THR A 295 -6.47 32.96 7.95
C THR A 295 -7.58 33.80 7.35
N PRO A 296 -8.64 34.17 8.12
CA PRO A 296 -9.67 35.12 7.65
C PRO A 296 -9.05 36.45 7.21
N LYS A 297 -9.61 37.06 6.15
CA LYS A 297 -9.13 38.34 5.64
C LYS A 297 -9.03 39.38 6.79
N GLY A 298 -7.86 40.04 6.87
CA GLY A 298 -7.60 41.08 7.87
C GLY A 298 -7.01 40.62 9.20
N LYS A 299 -6.76 39.31 9.38
CA LYS A 299 -6.05 38.79 10.56
C LYS A 299 -4.61 38.42 10.21
N PRO A 300 -3.68 38.44 11.21
CA PRO A 300 -2.29 37.94 11.00
C PRO A 300 -2.30 36.51 10.49
N LYS A 301 -1.37 36.17 9.57
CA LYS A 301 -1.23 34.78 9.10
C LYS A 301 -0.89 33.86 10.27
N HIS A 302 -1.62 32.77 10.41
CA HIS A 302 -1.24 31.73 11.33
C HIS A 302 0.12 31.15 10.93
N PRO A 303 1.00 30.78 11.88
CA PRO A 303 2.22 30.05 11.57
C PRO A 303 1.87 28.72 10.91
N SER A 304 2.78 28.21 10.06
CA SER A 304 2.63 26.86 9.53
C SER A 304 2.79 25.84 10.66
N GLU A 305 1.87 24.89 10.74
CA GLU A 305 1.90 23.81 11.72
C GLU A 305 2.59 22.60 11.11
N LYS A 306 3.46 21.95 11.89
CA LYS A 306 4.08 20.67 11.50
C LYS A 306 3.02 19.58 11.54
N VAL A 307 3.05 18.71 10.54
CA VAL A 307 2.19 17.53 10.44
C VAL A 307 2.93 16.34 11.05
N SER A 308 2.25 15.56 11.89
CA SER A 308 2.76 14.28 12.36
C SER A 308 2.57 13.24 11.26
N VAL A 309 3.65 12.60 10.80
CA VAL A 309 3.59 11.64 9.69
C VAL A 309 4.11 10.29 10.17
N PHE A 310 3.30 9.25 9.94
CA PHE A 310 3.59 7.88 10.32
C PHE A 310 3.67 6.99 9.09
N PHE A 311 4.65 6.11 9.09
CA PHE A 311 4.83 5.07 8.09
C PHE A 311 4.85 3.72 8.79
N PRO A 312 4.35 2.65 8.17
CA PRO A 312 4.55 1.33 8.72
C PRO A 312 6.05 0.99 8.73
N PRO A 313 6.51 0.11 9.62
CA PRO A 313 7.82 -0.51 9.49
C PRO A 313 8.01 -1.06 8.09
N THR A 314 9.22 -0.97 7.53
CA THR A 314 9.50 -1.33 6.12
C THR A 314 9.04 -2.76 5.79
N ALA A 315 9.15 -3.69 6.74
CA ALA A 315 8.70 -5.07 6.61
C ALA A 315 7.17 -5.22 6.42
N TYR A 316 6.38 -4.19 6.74
CA TYR A 316 4.91 -4.20 6.65
C TYR A 316 4.37 -3.19 5.63
N CYS A 317 5.23 -2.61 4.79
CA CYS A 317 4.80 -1.71 3.72
C CYS A 317 4.12 -2.44 2.55
N THR A 318 4.58 -3.66 2.25
CA THR A 318 3.99 -4.54 1.22
C THR A 318 2.97 -5.49 1.83
N ASP A 319 2.30 -6.29 0.99
CA ASP A 319 1.32 -7.29 1.40
C ASP A 319 1.94 -8.27 2.40
N ASN A 320 1.25 -8.52 3.50
CA ASN A 320 1.78 -9.35 4.57
C ASN A 320 0.68 -9.88 5.50
N GLY A 321 0.97 -10.99 6.21
CA GLY A 321 0.03 -11.60 7.15
C GLY A 321 -0.19 -10.78 8.43
N ALA A 322 0.80 -9.96 8.85
CA ALA A 322 0.72 -9.21 10.10
C ALA A 322 -0.40 -8.15 10.08
N MET A 323 -0.57 -7.45 8.94
CA MET A 323 -1.63 -6.47 8.77
C MET A 323 -3.02 -7.10 8.85
N ILE A 324 -3.18 -8.35 8.38
CA ILE A 324 -4.44 -9.09 8.41
C ILE A 324 -4.70 -9.65 9.81
N ALA A 325 -3.69 -10.22 10.46
CA ALA A 325 -3.81 -10.68 11.85
C ALA A 325 -4.20 -9.55 12.79
N PHE A 326 -3.56 -8.37 12.62
CA PHE A 326 -3.86 -7.17 13.41
C PHE A 326 -5.29 -6.67 13.17
N ALA A 327 -5.69 -6.46 11.92
CA ALA A 327 -7.03 -5.99 11.59
C ALA A 327 -8.10 -6.97 12.10
N GLY A 328 -7.88 -8.28 11.93
CA GLY A 328 -8.75 -9.32 12.49
C GLY A 328 -8.86 -9.26 14.02
N ALA A 329 -7.75 -9.05 14.73
CA ALA A 329 -7.75 -8.87 16.17
C ALA A 329 -8.53 -7.63 16.63
N MET A 330 -8.47 -6.55 15.85
CA MET A 330 -9.25 -5.33 16.12
C MET A 330 -10.76 -5.56 15.87
N HIS A 331 -11.12 -6.29 14.83
CA HIS A 331 -12.53 -6.65 14.56
C HIS A 331 -13.11 -7.49 15.69
N LEU A 332 -12.36 -8.44 16.24
CA LEU A 332 -12.81 -9.21 17.42
C LEU A 332 -13.09 -8.32 18.63
N LYS A 333 -12.23 -7.32 18.88
CA LYS A 333 -12.44 -6.39 20.00
C LYS A 333 -13.68 -5.51 19.82
N THR A 334 -14.04 -5.17 18.59
CA THR A 334 -15.23 -4.35 18.28
C THR A 334 -16.50 -5.17 18.18
N GLY A 335 -16.46 -6.51 18.35
CA GLY A 335 -17.62 -7.40 18.30
C GLY A 335 -18.17 -7.59 16.88
N ARG A 336 -17.38 -7.36 15.85
CA ARG A 336 -17.78 -7.59 14.46
C ARG A 336 -17.98 -9.09 14.23
N GLU A 337 -19.15 -9.48 13.73
CA GLU A 337 -19.47 -10.88 13.49
C GLU A 337 -18.55 -11.50 12.45
N ALA A 338 -18.15 -12.75 12.71
CA ALA A 338 -17.52 -13.62 11.74
C ALA A 338 -18.53 -13.89 10.60
N GLY A 339 -18.19 -13.51 9.41
CA GLY A 339 -19.13 -13.54 8.28
C GLY A 339 -18.66 -14.40 7.13
N ALA A 340 -19.53 -14.54 6.19
CA ALA A 340 -19.66 -15.40 5.05
C ALA A 340 -18.41 -15.71 4.20
N PHE A 341 -18.50 -16.86 3.57
CA PHE A 341 -17.55 -17.58 2.71
C PHE A 341 -17.18 -16.92 1.36
N ASN A 342 -17.75 -15.78 0.98
CA ASN A 342 -17.53 -15.22 -0.34
C ASN A 342 -16.29 -14.33 -0.37
N VAL A 343 -15.37 -14.60 -1.31
CA VAL A 343 -14.34 -13.63 -1.66
C VAL A 343 -14.93 -12.46 -2.45
N ARG A 344 -14.35 -11.27 -2.29
CA ARG A 344 -14.79 -10.03 -2.93
C ARG A 344 -13.65 -9.42 -3.73
N PRO A 345 -13.37 -9.92 -4.96
CA PRO A 345 -12.25 -9.45 -5.79
C PRO A 345 -12.30 -7.94 -6.06
N ARG A 346 -13.50 -7.38 -6.13
CA ARG A 346 -13.76 -5.94 -6.20
C ARG A 346 -14.56 -5.55 -4.96
N TRP A 347 -13.94 -4.80 -4.07
CA TRP A 347 -14.57 -4.39 -2.82
C TRP A 347 -14.08 -2.98 -2.45
N PRO A 348 -14.91 -1.94 -2.65
CA PRO A 348 -14.58 -0.60 -2.20
C PRO A 348 -14.46 -0.54 -0.67
N LEU A 349 -13.45 0.14 -0.15
CA LEU A 349 -13.26 0.27 1.30
C LEU A 349 -14.43 1.00 1.99
N SER A 350 -15.12 1.88 1.27
CA SER A 350 -16.33 2.56 1.74
C SER A 350 -17.52 1.63 2.03
N GLU A 351 -17.47 0.39 1.55
CA GLU A 351 -18.50 -0.65 1.79
C GLU A 351 -18.18 -1.53 3.01
N ILE A 352 -17.14 -1.23 3.77
CA ILE A 352 -16.94 -1.87 5.06
C ILE A 352 -18.06 -1.38 5.99
N VAL A 353 -19.02 -2.25 6.24
CA VAL A 353 -20.14 -1.97 7.14
C VAL A 353 -19.64 -2.01 8.58
N ARG A 354 -20.08 -1.02 9.37
CA ARG A 354 -19.83 -0.90 10.82
C ARG A 354 -20.50 -2.00 11.62
#